data_fd21198afe5bfe83a442a02d6081f6cd
#
_entry.id   fd21198afe5bfe83a442a02d6081f6cd
#
_cell.length_a   1.000
_cell.length_b   1.000
_cell.length_c   1.000
_cell.angle_alpha   90.00
_cell.angle_beta   90.00
_cell.angle_gamma   90.00
#
_symmetry.space_group_name_H-M   'P 1'
#
loop_
_entity.id
_entity.type
_entity.pdbx_description
1 polymer ?
#
loop_
_entity_poly.entity_id
_entity_poly.type
_entity_poly.pdbx_seq_one_letter_code
_entity_poly.pdbx_strand_id
1 'polypeptide(L)'
;MTDPLFTPITLGALKLRNRIVMSPMTRDRAGPGDVPNDMMVDYYRQRASAGLIVTEGVQPSAIGKGYWRTPGIYSEAQIEGWARVSDAVHAEGGQIVMQIMHCGRVVVTANRGYEADVIAPSALPCPDKVPGPDGVPAETAMPRALAADELPALAAEFATAARNARAAGIDGVELHASSGYLINQFLNPASNHRTDDFGESAENRIRFPVMVLQAMADAIGADRVGLRFSPGNPYNGMDVSDPEASFIPLLQAIAELDLAYLHVLDMGLSGLDTLAMVRENNATPIIVNNMLTADTGRAIINAHRADAVSFGRAFIANPDLVARIRSGAQLAKPDYTKLYVGEEQGYTDYPALNVAVE
;
A
#
# COMPACT_ATOMS: atom_id res chain seq x y z
N MET A 1 -25.62 -15.61 -15.14
CA MET A 1 -24.40 -15.92 -14.39
C MET A 1 -24.20 -14.81 -13.35
N THR A 2 -23.80 -15.16 -12.15
CA THR A 2 -23.52 -14.16 -11.10
C THR A 2 -22.29 -13.35 -11.49
N ASP A 3 -22.34 -12.03 -11.38
CA ASP A 3 -21.18 -11.16 -11.67
C ASP A 3 -20.02 -11.50 -10.70
N PRO A 4 -18.84 -11.90 -11.20
CA PRO A 4 -17.73 -12.37 -10.37
C PRO A 4 -17.22 -11.27 -9.40
N LEU A 5 -17.33 -9.99 -9.74
CA LEU A 5 -16.92 -8.89 -8.85
C LEU A 5 -17.71 -8.85 -7.54
N PHE A 6 -18.96 -9.35 -7.54
CA PHE A 6 -19.86 -9.30 -6.38
C PHE A 6 -19.98 -10.64 -5.63
N THR A 7 -19.10 -11.60 -5.95
CA THR A 7 -19.02 -12.86 -5.18
C THR A 7 -18.11 -12.66 -3.97
N PRO A 8 -18.47 -13.23 -2.80
CA PRO A 8 -17.61 -13.16 -1.63
C PRO A 8 -16.33 -13.96 -1.84
N ILE A 9 -15.27 -13.61 -1.08
CA ILE A 9 -14.00 -14.33 -1.05
C ILE A 9 -13.36 -14.20 0.33
N THR A 10 -12.58 -15.21 0.72
CA THR A 10 -11.75 -15.16 1.92
C THR A 10 -10.28 -15.05 1.51
N LEU A 11 -9.57 -14.09 2.07
CA LEU A 11 -8.14 -13.86 1.90
C LEU A 11 -7.48 -13.96 3.28
N GLY A 12 -6.87 -15.10 3.59
CA GLY A 12 -6.42 -15.39 4.96
C GLY A 12 -7.57 -15.26 5.98
N ALA A 13 -7.42 -14.39 6.98
CA ALA A 13 -8.46 -14.10 7.97
C ALA A 13 -9.52 -13.09 7.48
N LEU A 14 -9.33 -12.45 6.32
CA LEU A 14 -10.20 -11.39 5.80
C LEU A 14 -11.36 -11.99 5.00
N LYS A 15 -12.60 -11.69 5.39
CA LYS A 15 -13.83 -12.20 4.72
C LYS A 15 -14.49 -11.09 3.91
N LEU A 16 -14.17 -10.99 2.64
CA LEU A 16 -14.64 -9.94 1.75
C LEU A 16 -16.04 -10.28 1.20
N ARG A 17 -16.97 -9.34 1.27
CA ARG A 17 -18.33 -9.47 0.71
C ARG A 17 -18.40 -9.32 -0.80
N ASN A 18 -17.36 -8.78 -1.43
CA ASN A 18 -17.18 -8.65 -2.88
C ASN A 18 -15.67 -8.60 -3.19
N ARG A 19 -15.31 -8.70 -4.47
CA ARG A 19 -13.91 -8.74 -4.94
C ARG A 19 -13.39 -7.38 -5.40
N ILE A 20 -14.05 -6.29 -5.02
CA ILE A 20 -13.68 -4.91 -5.36
C ILE A 20 -12.91 -4.32 -4.19
N VAL A 21 -11.62 -4.07 -4.38
CA VAL A 21 -10.73 -3.55 -3.34
C VAL A 21 -10.42 -2.08 -3.62
N MET A 22 -10.43 -1.25 -2.57
CA MET A 22 -9.90 0.11 -2.65
C MET A 22 -8.38 0.05 -2.51
N SER A 23 -7.66 0.46 -3.58
CA SER A 23 -6.19 0.54 -3.58
C SER A 23 -5.67 1.56 -2.57
N PRO A 24 -4.47 1.35 -2.01
CA PRO A 24 -3.80 2.35 -1.18
C PRO A 24 -3.45 3.59 -2.00
N MET A 25 -3.80 4.76 -1.46
CA MET A 25 -3.55 6.05 -2.12
C MET A 25 -3.25 7.10 -1.08
N THR A 26 -2.06 7.68 -1.11
CA THR A 26 -1.68 8.85 -0.30
C THR A 26 -2.57 10.04 -0.66
N ARG A 27 -3.11 10.72 0.36
CA ARG A 27 -4.02 11.86 0.17
C ARG A 27 -3.59 13.11 0.93
N ASP A 28 -2.58 13.03 1.79
CA ASP A 28 -1.98 14.16 2.51
C ASP A 28 -3.00 14.96 3.35
N ARG A 29 -3.84 14.28 4.14
CA ARG A 29 -4.89 14.90 4.97
C ARG A 29 -4.73 14.66 6.48
N ALA A 30 -3.68 13.96 6.93
CA ALA A 30 -3.46 13.78 8.37
C ALA A 30 -3.32 15.12 9.09
N GLY A 31 -3.77 15.17 10.34
CA GLY A 31 -3.68 16.30 11.22
C GLY A 31 -2.28 16.51 11.81
N PRO A 32 -2.12 17.49 12.72
CA PRO A 32 -0.88 17.68 13.47
C PRO A 32 -0.43 16.39 14.17
N GLY A 33 0.88 16.14 14.19
CA GLY A 33 1.45 14.92 14.76
C GLY A 33 1.19 13.67 13.89
N ASP A 34 0.81 13.87 12.62
CA ASP A 34 0.51 12.77 11.68
C ASP A 34 -0.66 11.89 12.15
N VAL A 35 -1.60 12.50 12.89
CA VAL A 35 -2.76 11.83 13.50
C VAL A 35 -3.94 11.83 12.51
N PRO A 36 -4.61 10.68 12.30
CA PRO A 36 -5.87 10.65 11.55
C PRO A 36 -6.93 11.55 12.19
N ASN A 37 -7.57 12.37 11.35
CA ASN A 37 -8.60 13.33 11.77
C ASN A 37 -10.01 12.91 11.28
N ASP A 38 -11.02 13.73 11.60
CA ASP A 38 -12.42 13.44 11.26
C ASP A 38 -12.67 13.36 9.74
N MET A 39 -11.95 14.13 8.93
CA MET A 39 -12.02 14.01 7.47
C MET A 39 -11.57 12.63 6.99
N MET A 40 -10.52 12.06 7.60
CA MET A 40 -10.08 10.70 7.27
C MET A 40 -11.10 9.66 7.71
N VAL A 41 -11.74 9.83 8.87
CA VAL A 41 -12.85 8.98 9.32
C VAL A 41 -13.97 8.96 8.27
N ASP A 42 -14.43 10.13 7.84
CA ASP A 42 -15.48 10.24 6.81
C ASP A 42 -15.06 9.66 5.47
N TYR A 43 -13.83 9.91 5.04
CA TYR A 43 -13.29 9.42 3.76
C TYR A 43 -13.33 7.89 3.66
N TYR A 44 -12.84 7.20 4.70
CA TYR A 44 -12.82 5.75 4.71
C TYR A 44 -14.22 5.17 4.94
N ARG A 45 -15.03 5.75 5.83
CA ARG A 45 -16.43 5.36 6.06
C ARG A 45 -17.26 5.42 4.78
N GLN A 46 -17.15 6.50 3.99
CA GLN A 46 -17.88 6.66 2.71
C GLN A 46 -17.58 5.53 1.72
N ARG A 47 -16.41 4.88 1.83
CA ARG A 47 -15.93 3.84 0.92
C ARG A 47 -16.05 2.43 1.48
N ALA A 48 -16.69 2.29 2.63
CA ALA A 48 -16.85 1.01 3.34
C ALA A 48 -17.64 -0.05 2.53
N SER A 49 -18.31 0.31 1.44
CA SER A 49 -18.95 -0.65 0.51
C SER A 49 -17.95 -1.53 -0.25
N ALA A 50 -16.66 -1.16 -0.34
CA ALA A 50 -15.62 -2.01 -0.87
C ALA A 50 -15.56 -3.36 -0.16
N GLY A 51 -15.13 -4.42 -0.86
CA GLY A 51 -14.84 -5.72 -0.23
C GLY A 51 -13.70 -5.60 0.76
N LEU A 52 -12.70 -4.79 0.44
CA LEU A 52 -11.58 -4.44 1.32
C LEU A 52 -11.14 -2.99 1.03
N ILE A 53 -10.87 -2.24 2.08
CA ILE A 53 -10.15 -0.97 1.99
C ILE A 53 -8.69 -1.24 2.36
N VAL A 54 -7.74 -0.85 1.49
CA VAL A 54 -6.34 -0.69 1.88
C VAL A 54 -6.10 0.80 2.09
N THR A 55 -5.61 1.19 3.28
CA THR A 55 -5.39 2.60 3.61
C THR A 55 -4.29 3.21 2.74
N GLU A 56 -4.18 4.52 2.74
CA GLU A 56 -2.96 5.20 2.30
C GLU A 56 -1.73 4.68 3.05
N GLY A 57 -0.53 4.97 2.51
CA GLY A 57 0.72 4.58 3.16
C GLY A 57 0.88 5.23 4.53
N VAL A 58 1.07 4.40 5.56
CA VAL A 58 1.18 4.79 6.97
C VAL A 58 2.60 4.51 7.45
N GLN A 59 3.28 5.52 7.99
CA GLN A 59 4.65 5.33 8.45
C GLN A 59 4.71 4.51 9.77
N PRO A 60 5.63 3.50 9.83
CA PRO A 60 5.81 2.65 11.02
C PRO A 60 6.52 3.38 12.17
N SER A 61 7.27 4.43 11.87
CA SER A 61 8.02 5.26 12.80
C SER A 61 8.23 6.66 12.22
N ALA A 62 8.74 7.58 13.02
CA ALA A 62 8.98 8.97 12.60
C ALA A 62 9.96 9.05 11.40
N ILE A 63 10.99 8.21 11.36
CA ILE A 63 11.95 8.19 10.24
C ILE A 63 11.37 7.64 8.95
N GLY A 64 10.23 6.96 8.99
CA GLY A 64 9.53 6.42 7.82
C GLY A 64 8.82 7.46 6.97
N LYS A 65 8.56 8.66 7.49
CA LYS A 65 7.82 9.71 6.79
C LYS A 65 8.63 10.34 5.65
N GLY A 66 8.01 10.50 4.48
CA GLY A 66 8.60 11.16 3.31
C GLY A 66 7.75 12.27 2.71
N TYR A 67 6.44 12.22 2.90
CA TYR A 67 5.46 13.16 2.34
C TYR A 67 4.81 14.03 3.40
N TRP A 68 4.27 15.16 2.97
CA TRP A 68 3.55 16.08 3.83
C TRP A 68 2.22 15.51 4.28
N ARG A 69 1.85 15.65 5.56
CA ARG A 69 0.56 15.25 6.13
C ARG A 69 0.17 13.77 5.86
N THR A 70 1.15 12.86 5.78
CA THR A 70 0.88 11.42 5.80
C THR A 70 0.74 10.92 7.24
N PRO A 71 -0.17 9.96 7.50
CA PRO A 71 -0.40 9.47 8.87
C PRO A 71 0.66 8.47 9.33
N GLY A 72 0.81 8.38 10.67
CA GLY A 72 1.64 7.37 11.34
C GLY A 72 0.84 6.36 12.14
N ILE A 73 1.56 5.34 12.70
CA ILE A 73 1.00 4.32 13.60
C ILE A 73 1.95 3.96 14.76
N TYR A 74 2.72 4.93 15.24
CA TYR A 74 3.76 4.73 16.24
C TYR A 74 3.53 5.51 17.55
N SER A 75 2.46 6.30 17.66
CA SER A 75 2.08 7.02 18.88
C SER A 75 0.66 6.66 19.32
N GLU A 76 0.35 6.83 20.62
CA GLU A 76 -1.00 6.60 21.15
C GLU A 76 -2.07 7.42 20.41
N ALA A 77 -1.82 8.71 20.18
CA ALA A 77 -2.75 9.58 19.47
C ALA A 77 -3.03 9.09 18.03
N GLN A 78 -2.01 8.54 17.34
CA GLN A 78 -2.19 7.95 16.02
C GLN A 78 -3.02 6.67 16.09
N ILE A 79 -2.78 5.80 17.08
CA ILE A 79 -3.56 4.57 17.32
C ILE A 79 -5.03 4.93 17.59
N GLU A 80 -5.31 5.89 18.47
CA GLU A 80 -6.66 6.38 18.76
C GLU A 80 -7.34 6.99 17.51
N GLY A 81 -6.58 7.77 16.70
CA GLY A 81 -7.06 8.31 15.44
C GLY A 81 -7.48 7.21 14.46
N TRP A 82 -6.66 6.18 14.30
CA TRP A 82 -6.97 5.03 13.45
C TRP A 82 -8.11 4.17 14.02
N ALA A 83 -8.27 4.07 15.34
CA ALA A 83 -9.40 3.37 15.96
C ALA A 83 -10.73 4.00 15.55
N ARG A 84 -10.84 5.33 15.53
CA ARG A 84 -12.04 6.03 15.04
C ARG A 84 -12.32 5.72 13.55
N VAL A 85 -11.26 5.62 12.74
CA VAL A 85 -11.40 5.24 11.32
C VAL A 85 -11.92 3.81 11.18
N SER A 86 -11.31 2.84 11.88
CA SER A 86 -11.71 1.43 11.80
C SER A 86 -13.13 1.22 12.31
N ASP A 87 -13.50 1.83 13.43
CA ASP A 87 -14.85 1.76 13.99
C ASP A 87 -15.91 2.27 13.00
N ALA A 88 -15.62 3.40 12.33
CA ALA A 88 -16.54 3.98 11.34
C ALA A 88 -16.70 3.08 10.10
N VAL A 89 -15.63 2.44 9.62
CA VAL A 89 -15.69 1.47 8.50
C VAL A 89 -16.43 0.21 8.93
N HIS A 90 -16.17 -0.32 10.12
CA HIS A 90 -16.84 -1.51 10.64
C HIS A 90 -18.33 -1.28 10.90
N ALA A 91 -18.73 -0.09 11.36
CA ALA A 91 -20.14 0.28 11.53
C ALA A 91 -20.95 0.17 10.23
N GLU A 92 -20.31 0.38 9.08
CA GLU A 92 -20.88 0.19 7.75
C GLU A 92 -20.69 -1.26 7.21
N GLY A 93 -20.17 -2.18 8.04
CA GLY A 93 -19.88 -3.56 7.68
C GLY A 93 -18.70 -3.73 6.71
N GLY A 94 -17.82 -2.73 6.58
CA GLY A 94 -16.60 -2.78 5.76
C GLY A 94 -15.46 -3.52 6.46
N GLN A 95 -14.41 -3.85 5.70
CA GLN A 95 -13.11 -4.32 6.21
C GLN A 95 -11.99 -3.38 5.77
N ILE A 96 -11.01 -3.18 6.65
CA ILE A 96 -9.92 -2.23 6.43
C ILE A 96 -8.58 -2.82 6.83
N VAL A 97 -7.59 -2.74 5.93
CA VAL A 97 -6.20 -3.14 6.11
C VAL A 97 -5.32 -1.90 6.02
N MET A 98 -4.32 -1.79 6.90
CA MET A 98 -3.39 -0.66 6.91
C MET A 98 -2.17 -0.96 6.06
N GLN A 99 -1.88 -0.11 5.05
CA GLN A 99 -0.61 -0.23 4.34
C GLN A 99 0.53 0.40 5.16
N ILE A 100 1.49 -0.41 5.59
CA ILE A 100 2.70 0.06 6.30
C ILE A 100 3.76 0.43 5.27
N MET A 101 4.15 1.70 5.26
CA MET A 101 5.06 2.29 4.28
C MET A 101 6.17 3.09 4.96
N HIS A 102 7.41 2.73 4.70
CA HIS A 102 8.60 3.51 5.06
C HIS A 102 9.21 4.08 3.79
N CYS A 103 9.31 5.40 3.66
CA CYS A 103 9.74 6.04 2.41
C CYS A 103 11.22 5.82 2.05
N GLY A 104 12.06 5.40 3.01
CA GLY A 104 13.48 5.20 2.75
C GLY A 104 14.15 6.49 2.28
N ARG A 105 14.78 6.47 1.09
CA ARG A 105 15.45 7.63 0.47
C ARG A 105 14.48 8.65 -0.16
N VAL A 106 13.19 8.33 -0.25
CA VAL A 106 12.18 9.21 -0.88
C VAL A 106 11.66 10.21 0.13
N VAL A 107 12.52 11.17 0.51
CA VAL A 107 12.24 12.14 1.58
C VAL A 107 12.67 13.54 1.19
N VAL A 108 11.72 14.47 1.28
CA VAL A 108 12.02 15.92 1.40
C VAL A 108 11.92 16.27 2.89
N THR A 109 13.00 16.71 3.51
CA THR A 109 13.05 16.92 4.97
C THR A 109 12.00 17.90 5.47
N ALA A 110 11.66 18.93 4.69
CA ALA A 110 10.59 19.87 5.02
C ALA A 110 9.21 19.21 5.20
N ASN A 111 8.97 18.04 4.59
CA ASN A 111 7.71 17.31 4.73
C ASN A 111 7.52 16.69 6.12
N ARG A 112 8.60 16.49 6.87
CA ARG A 112 8.53 15.89 8.21
C ARG A 112 8.08 16.89 9.27
N GLY A 113 8.57 18.15 9.20
CA GLY A 113 8.36 19.14 10.23
C GLY A 113 9.22 18.93 11.49
N TYR A 114 10.15 17.99 11.46
CA TYR A 114 11.15 17.65 12.47
C TYR A 114 12.41 17.07 11.83
N GLU A 115 13.52 17.12 12.57
CA GLU A 115 14.77 16.50 12.13
C GLU A 115 14.79 15.01 12.47
N ALA A 116 15.13 14.19 11.47
CA ALA A 116 15.33 12.77 11.61
C ALA A 116 16.20 12.24 10.46
N ASP A 117 16.90 11.15 10.70
CA ASP A 117 17.73 10.49 9.70
C ASP A 117 16.93 10.11 8.46
N VAL A 118 17.51 10.28 7.30
CA VAL A 118 17.05 9.65 6.05
C VAL A 118 17.91 8.40 5.85
N ILE A 119 17.26 7.25 5.73
CA ILE A 119 17.92 5.95 5.66
C ILE A 119 17.58 5.22 4.37
N ALA A 120 18.52 4.41 3.90
CA ALA A 120 18.33 3.57 2.71
C ALA A 120 19.28 2.37 2.78
N PRO A 121 19.17 1.34 1.91
CA PRO A 121 20.15 0.28 1.81
C PRO A 121 21.54 0.81 1.46
N SER A 122 21.63 1.88 0.68
CA SER A 122 22.90 2.52 0.29
C SER A 122 22.75 4.05 0.32
N ALA A 123 23.86 4.78 0.48
CA ALA A 123 23.89 6.25 0.50
C ALA A 123 23.72 6.83 -0.91
N LEU A 124 22.56 6.61 -1.53
CA LEU A 124 22.19 7.04 -2.86
C LEU A 124 20.87 7.83 -2.80
N PRO A 125 20.81 9.09 -3.22
CA PRO A 125 19.58 9.87 -3.21
C PRO A 125 18.57 9.31 -4.20
N CYS A 126 17.29 9.61 -4.01
CA CYS A 126 16.28 9.34 -5.03
C CYS A 126 16.52 10.29 -6.22
N PRO A 127 16.53 9.79 -7.47
CA PRO A 127 16.73 10.66 -8.64
C PRO A 127 15.51 11.53 -8.96
N ASP A 128 14.32 11.13 -8.49
CA ASP A 128 13.09 11.85 -8.74
C ASP A 128 12.85 12.94 -7.68
N LYS A 129 12.26 14.06 -8.11
CA LYS A 129 11.82 15.11 -7.19
C LYS A 129 10.50 14.73 -6.52
N VAL A 130 10.36 15.14 -5.28
CA VAL A 130 9.17 14.89 -4.45
C VAL A 130 8.53 16.24 -4.08
N PRO A 131 7.20 16.39 -4.12
CA PRO A 131 6.54 17.61 -3.67
C PRO A 131 6.88 17.93 -2.22
N GLY A 132 7.26 19.19 -1.96
CA GLY A 132 7.38 19.77 -0.62
C GLY A 132 6.02 20.12 0.00
N PRO A 133 6.00 20.72 1.20
CA PRO A 133 4.76 21.12 1.89
C PRO A 133 3.92 22.14 1.12
N ASP A 134 4.55 22.90 0.23
CA ASP A 134 3.92 23.88 -0.67
C ASP A 134 3.47 23.27 -2.03
N GLY A 135 3.67 21.96 -2.21
CA GLY A 135 3.39 21.24 -3.45
C GLY A 135 4.44 21.44 -4.55
N VAL A 136 5.51 22.19 -4.29
CA VAL A 136 6.60 22.40 -5.25
C VAL A 136 7.56 21.21 -5.22
N PRO A 137 7.89 20.59 -6.39
CA PRO A 137 8.85 19.49 -6.44
C PRO A 137 10.25 19.91 -5.97
N ALA A 138 10.78 19.23 -4.99
CA ALA A 138 12.10 19.45 -4.39
C ALA A 138 12.98 18.20 -4.51
N GLU A 139 14.29 18.41 -4.46
CA GLU A 139 15.27 17.31 -4.40
C GLU A 139 15.11 16.55 -3.09
N THR A 140 15.31 15.24 -3.13
CA THR A 140 15.31 14.40 -1.93
C THR A 140 16.61 14.56 -1.14
N ALA A 141 16.52 14.37 0.16
CA ALA A 141 17.70 14.40 1.03
C ALA A 141 18.62 13.21 0.75
N MET A 142 19.94 13.42 0.96
CA MET A 142 20.93 12.35 0.90
C MET A 142 20.70 11.37 2.05
N PRO A 143 20.43 10.09 1.80
CA PRO A 143 20.29 9.11 2.86
C PRO A 143 21.66 8.64 3.37
N ARG A 144 21.71 8.21 4.62
CA ARG A 144 22.79 7.33 5.07
C ARG A 144 22.48 5.87 4.75
N ALA A 145 23.52 5.08 4.50
CA ALA A 145 23.37 3.64 4.40
C ALA A 145 23.06 3.04 5.79
N LEU A 146 22.13 2.10 5.84
CA LEU A 146 21.87 1.31 7.04
C LEU A 146 23.01 0.35 7.31
N ALA A 147 23.46 0.23 8.55
CA ALA A 147 24.35 -0.84 8.97
C ALA A 147 23.57 -2.17 9.07
N ALA A 148 24.26 -3.31 8.90
CA ALA A 148 23.59 -4.61 8.92
C ALA A 148 22.95 -4.93 10.28
N ASP A 149 23.58 -4.48 11.37
CA ASP A 149 23.10 -4.66 12.74
C ASP A 149 21.90 -3.77 13.12
N GLU A 150 21.57 -2.75 12.31
CA GLU A 150 20.36 -1.94 12.46
C GLU A 150 19.10 -2.64 11.89
N LEU A 151 19.26 -3.55 10.92
CA LEU A 151 18.14 -4.14 10.17
C LEU A 151 17.16 -4.94 11.04
N PRO A 152 17.59 -5.74 12.04
CA PRO A 152 16.66 -6.42 12.95
C PRO A 152 15.81 -5.45 13.78
N ALA A 153 16.37 -4.34 14.25
CA ALA A 153 15.65 -3.33 14.99
C ALA A 153 14.63 -2.63 14.10
N LEU A 154 15.00 -2.32 12.86
CA LEU A 154 14.08 -1.73 11.88
C LEU A 154 12.93 -2.69 11.51
N ALA A 155 13.20 -3.99 11.35
CA ALA A 155 12.14 -4.99 11.14
C ALA A 155 11.17 -5.07 12.35
N ALA A 156 11.68 -4.91 13.58
CA ALA A 156 10.88 -4.85 14.79
C ALA A 156 9.97 -3.59 14.87
N GLU A 157 10.36 -2.47 14.22
CA GLU A 157 9.46 -1.30 14.08
C GLU A 157 8.24 -1.63 13.22
N PHE A 158 8.40 -2.36 12.10
CA PHE A 158 7.27 -2.82 11.29
C PHE A 158 6.37 -3.80 12.05
N ALA A 159 6.94 -4.72 12.84
CA ALA A 159 6.17 -5.61 13.72
C ALA A 159 5.38 -4.82 14.77
N THR A 160 5.98 -3.76 15.34
CA THR A 160 5.30 -2.88 16.30
C THR A 160 4.18 -2.10 15.63
N ALA A 161 4.39 -1.57 14.41
CA ALA A 161 3.36 -0.91 13.63
C ALA A 161 2.19 -1.87 13.33
N ALA A 162 2.45 -3.14 13.01
CA ALA A 162 1.43 -4.15 12.80
C ALA A 162 0.61 -4.42 14.07
N ARG A 163 1.25 -4.52 15.25
CA ARG A 163 0.54 -4.64 16.55
C ARG A 163 -0.31 -3.41 16.85
N ASN A 164 0.22 -2.21 16.62
CA ASN A 164 -0.50 -0.96 16.84
C ASN A 164 -1.71 -0.83 15.91
N ALA A 165 -1.59 -1.24 14.64
CA ALA A 165 -2.71 -1.31 13.71
C ALA A 165 -3.80 -2.25 14.23
N ARG A 166 -3.45 -3.42 14.76
CA ARG A 166 -4.40 -4.35 15.38
C ARG A 166 -5.04 -3.75 16.64
N ALA A 167 -4.27 -3.03 17.47
CA ALA A 167 -4.79 -2.33 18.64
C ALA A 167 -5.79 -1.23 18.27
N ALA A 168 -5.62 -0.59 17.11
CA ALA A 168 -6.55 0.36 16.52
C ALA A 168 -7.76 -0.31 15.83
N GLY A 169 -7.96 -1.62 15.96
CA GLY A 169 -9.10 -2.33 15.36
C GLY A 169 -8.95 -2.64 13.87
N ILE A 170 -7.85 -2.30 13.23
CA ILE A 170 -7.57 -2.60 11.82
C ILE A 170 -7.51 -4.13 11.59
N ASP A 171 -8.13 -4.65 10.53
CA ASP A 171 -8.32 -6.08 10.29
C ASP A 171 -7.03 -6.84 9.93
N GLY A 172 -6.05 -6.16 9.33
CA GLY A 172 -4.76 -6.69 8.93
C GLY A 172 -3.82 -5.59 8.45
N VAL A 173 -2.65 -5.95 7.97
CA VAL A 173 -1.69 -4.98 7.43
C VAL A 173 -1.18 -5.41 6.05
N GLU A 174 -0.74 -4.45 5.25
CA GLU A 174 -0.10 -4.68 3.95
C GLU A 174 1.31 -4.07 3.99
N LEU A 175 2.35 -4.87 3.76
CA LEU A 175 3.71 -4.34 3.61
C LEU A 175 3.85 -3.70 2.23
N HIS A 176 4.29 -2.45 2.18
CA HIS A 176 4.54 -1.75 0.93
C HIS A 176 5.96 -2.01 0.41
N ALA A 177 6.08 -2.88 -0.61
CA ALA A 177 7.33 -3.25 -1.28
C ALA A 177 7.33 -2.81 -2.76
N SER A 178 6.77 -1.64 -3.05
CA SER A 178 6.52 -1.14 -4.40
C SER A 178 7.07 0.29 -4.56
N SER A 179 7.09 0.78 -5.80
CA SER A 179 7.23 2.20 -6.15
C SER A 179 8.48 2.89 -5.59
N GLY A 180 9.56 2.15 -5.35
CA GLY A 180 10.85 2.70 -4.94
C GLY A 180 10.93 3.15 -3.48
N TYR A 181 10.04 2.69 -2.59
CA TYR A 181 10.14 2.92 -1.15
C TYR A 181 11.06 1.88 -0.49
N LEU A 182 11.32 1.98 0.82
CA LEU A 182 12.41 1.30 1.51
C LEU A 182 12.52 -0.20 1.19
N ILE A 183 11.43 -0.95 1.26
CA ILE A 183 11.47 -2.40 1.00
C ILE A 183 11.81 -2.67 -0.47
N ASN A 184 11.24 -1.90 -1.41
CA ASN A 184 11.59 -2.00 -2.82
C ASN A 184 13.03 -1.54 -3.09
N GLN A 185 13.55 -0.57 -2.32
CA GLN A 185 14.95 -0.13 -2.42
C GLN A 185 15.92 -1.27 -2.07
N PHE A 186 15.60 -2.15 -1.13
CA PHE A 186 16.41 -3.32 -0.83
C PHE A 186 16.39 -4.36 -1.95
N LEU A 187 15.23 -4.58 -2.57
CA LEU A 187 15.05 -5.55 -3.66
C LEU A 187 15.78 -5.14 -4.96
N ASN A 188 15.93 -3.85 -5.19
CA ASN A 188 16.30 -3.32 -6.50
C ASN A 188 17.80 -2.99 -6.61
N PRO A 189 18.53 -3.50 -7.63
CA PRO A 189 19.97 -3.27 -7.79
C PRO A 189 20.34 -1.80 -8.02
N ALA A 190 19.46 -0.97 -8.57
CA ALA A 190 19.74 0.48 -8.76
C ALA A 190 19.80 1.27 -7.45
N SER A 191 19.25 0.75 -6.37
CA SER A 191 19.21 1.42 -5.05
C SER A 191 19.92 0.67 -3.95
N ASN A 192 20.24 -0.61 -4.16
CA ASN A 192 20.95 -1.46 -3.21
C ASN A 192 22.34 -1.85 -3.77
N HIS A 193 23.36 -1.09 -3.38
CA HIS A 193 24.76 -1.33 -3.73
C HIS A 193 25.54 -1.91 -2.53
N ARG A 194 24.87 -2.61 -1.61
CA ARG A 194 25.50 -3.27 -0.47
C ARG A 194 26.35 -4.45 -0.93
N THR A 195 27.42 -4.70 -0.18
CA THR A 195 28.37 -5.81 -0.40
C THR A 195 28.36 -6.82 0.75
N ASP A 196 27.33 -6.73 1.62
CA ASP A 196 27.09 -7.65 2.72
C ASP A 196 25.94 -8.63 2.39
N ASP A 197 25.51 -9.40 3.39
CA ASP A 197 24.44 -10.40 3.27
C ASP A 197 23.05 -9.83 2.87
N PHE A 198 22.90 -8.53 2.68
CA PHE A 198 21.67 -7.84 2.30
C PHE A 198 21.78 -7.14 0.93
N GLY A 199 22.85 -7.42 0.15
CA GLY A 199 23.11 -6.84 -1.16
C GLY A 199 23.71 -7.81 -2.17
N GLU A 200 24.21 -7.30 -3.29
CA GLU A 200 24.79 -8.03 -4.45
C GLU A 200 23.80 -8.96 -5.14
N SER A 201 23.61 -10.20 -4.64
CA SER A 201 22.74 -11.19 -5.27
C SER A 201 21.26 -10.94 -4.97
N ALA A 202 20.38 -11.49 -5.79
CA ALA A 202 18.93 -11.41 -5.57
C ALA A 202 18.54 -12.08 -4.24
N GLU A 203 19.16 -13.23 -3.90
CA GLU A 203 18.93 -13.96 -2.65
C GLU A 203 19.30 -13.13 -1.42
N ASN A 204 20.34 -12.31 -1.52
CA ASN A 204 20.73 -11.41 -0.44
C ASN A 204 19.79 -10.21 -0.35
N ARG A 205 19.40 -9.61 -1.51
CA ARG A 205 18.51 -8.45 -1.53
C ARG A 205 17.12 -8.73 -0.96
N ILE A 206 16.63 -9.98 -1.02
CA ILE A 206 15.33 -10.34 -0.45
C ILE A 206 15.37 -10.56 1.07
N ARG A 207 16.53 -10.73 1.69
CA ARG A 207 16.64 -11.08 3.13
C ARG A 207 15.97 -10.08 4.05
N PHE A 208 16.19 -8.78 3.83
CA PHE A 208 15.53 -7.77 4.65
C PHE A 208 14.01 -7.70 4.42
N PRO A 209 13.48 -7.65 3.18
CA PRO A 209 12.05 -7.81 2.91
C PRO A 209 11.40 -9.02 3.59
N VAL A 210 12.03 -10.20 3.50
CA VAL A 210 11.53 -11.43 4.15
C VAL A 210 11.57 -11.30 5.68
N MET A 211 12.65 -10.75 6.25
CA MET A 211 12.76 -10.48 7.70
C MET A 211 11.62 -9.60 8.20
N VAL A 212 11.28 -8.52 7.46
CA VAL A 212 10.16 -7.64 7.82
C VAL A 212 8.83 -8.37 7.74
N LEU A 213 8.56 -9.12 6.66
CA LEU A 213 7.33 -9.89 6.52
C LEU A 213 7.17 -10.92 7.64
N GLN A 214 8.25 -11.66 7.95
CA GLN A 214 8.25 -12.62 9.05
C GLN A 214 7.95 -11.94 10.40
N ALA A 215 8.61 -10.81 10.68
CA ALA A 215 8.39 -10.07 11.92
C ALA A 215 6.93 -9.55 12.05
N MET A 216 6.32 -9.11 10.94
CA MET A 216 4.90 -8.71 10.92
C MET A 216 3.98 -9.92 11.09
N ALA A 217 4.28 -11.05 10.41
CA ALA A 217 3.52 -12.30 10.53
C ALA A 217 3.56 -12.88 11.96
N ASP A 218 4.72 -12.89 12.58
CA ASP A 218 4.90 -13.32 13.98
C ASP A 218 4.13 -12.41 14.96
N ALA A 219 3.98 -11.14 14.61
CA ALA A 219 3.33 -10.15 15.47
C ALA A 219 1.79 -10.27 15.49
N ILE A 220 1.14 -10.59 14.36
CA ILE A 220 -0.32 -10.51 14.23
C ILE A 220 -0.98 -11.71 13.53
N GLY A 221 -0.20 -12.73 13.10
CA GLY A 221 -0.63 -13.84 12.26
C GLY A 221 -0.41 -13.53 10.76
N ALA A 222 0.19 -14.47 10.02
CA ALA A 222 0.49 -14.32 8.60
C ALA A 222 -0.78 -14.15 7.75
N ASP A 223 -1.88 -14.80 8.16
CA ASP A 223 -3.21 -14.72 7.54
C ASP A 223 -3.86 -13.31 7.61
N ARG A 224 -3.19 -12.34 8.25
CA ARG A 224 -3.55 -10.92 8.36
C ARG A 224 -2.52 -9.98 7.72
N VAL A 225 -1.51 -10.53 7.07
CA VAL A 225 -0.45 -9.77 6.41
C VAL A 225 -0.54 -9.94 4.90
N GLY A 226 -0.65 -8.84 4.18
CA GLY A 226 -0.52 -8.79 2.72
C GLY A 226 0.82 -8.18 2.30
N LEU A 227 1.22 -8.44 1.06
CA LEU A 227 2.41 -7.84 0.44
C LEU A 227 2.01 -7.12 -0.84
N ARG A 228 2.30 -5.79 -0.93
CA ARG A 228 2.15 -5.03 -2.17
C ARG A 228 3.49 -4.82 -2.86
N PHE A 229 3.56 -5.19 -4.14
CA PHE A 229 4.77 -5.04 -4.95
C PHE A 229 4.43 -4.74 -6.42
N SER A 230 5.45 -4.31 -7.20
CA SER A 230 5.22 -3.83 -8.57
C SER A 230 6.41 -4.17 -9.48
N PRO A 231 6.46 -5.38 -10.05
CA PRO A 231 7.47 -5.74 -11.04
C PRO A 231 7.41 -4.81 -12.25
N GLY A 232 8.57 -4.34 -12.69
CA GLY A 232 8.65 -3.44 -13.86
C GLY A 232 8.16 -2.00 -13.63
N ASN A 233 8.04 -1.53 -12.38
CA ASN A 233 7.68 -0.16 -12.06
C ASN A 233 8.95 0.71 -11.88
N PRO A 234 9.23 1.70 -12.76
CA PRO A 234 10.46 2.51 -12.70
C PRO A 234 10.41 3.66 -11.68
N TYR A 235 9.32 3.81 -10.93
CA TYR A 235 9.11 4.95 -10.02
C TYR A 235 10.24 5.08 -9.01
N ASN A 236 10.65 6.32 -8.70
CA ASN A 236 11.71 6.65 -7.76
C ASN A 236 13.08 6.01 -8.10
N GLY A 237 13.35 5.88 -9.42
CA GLY A 237 14.64 5.40 -9.92
C GLY A 237 14.88 3.91 -9.74
N MET A 238 13.85 3.09 -9.84
CA MET A 238 14.00 1.64 -9.83
C MET A 238 14.43 1.11 -11.20
N ASP A 239 15.39 0.17 -11.22
CA ASP A 239 15.75 -0.60 -12.40
C ASP A 239 14.63 -1.60 -12.73
N VAL A 240 14.22 -1.63 -13.98
CA VAL A 240 13.17 -2.49 -14.50
C VAL A 240 13.65 -3.42 -15.61
N SER A 241 14.96 -3.54 -15.79
CA SER A 241 15.57 -4.34 -16.85
C SER A 241 15.34 -5.85 -16.66
N ASP A 242 15.32 -6.31 -15.40
CA ASP A 242 15.09 -7.72 -15.05
C ASP A 242 14.24 -7.83 -13.77
N PRO A 243 12.92 -7.65 -13.87
CA PRO A 243 12.04 -7.75 -12.71
C PRO A 243 11.93 -9.19 -12.19
N GLU A 244 12.05 -10.22 -13.05
CA GLU A 244 11.99 -11.62 -12.64
C GLU A 244 13.12 -11.98 -11.69
N ALA A 245 14.35 -11.56 -11.97
CA ALA A 245 15.50 -11.78 -11.09
C ALA A 245 15.33 -11.21 -9.67
N SER A 246 14.53 -10.16 -9.51
CA SER A 246 14.28 -9.57 -8.18
C SER A 246 13.08 -10.18 -7.47
N PHE A 247 12.00 -10.49 -8.21
CA PHE A 247 10.73 -10.86 -7.58
C PHE A 247 10.49 -12.36 -7.50
N ILE A 248 11.03 -13.21 -8.40
CA ILE A 248 10.88 -14.67 -8.30
C ILE A 248 11.50 -15.21 -7.01
N PRO A 249 12.75 -14.87 -6.64
CA PRO A 249 13.33 -15.31 -5.36
C PRO A 249 12.50 -14.87 -4.14
N LEU A 250 11.96 -13.64 -4.16
CA LEU A 250 11.09 -13.16 -3.09
C LEU A 250 9.82 -14.00 -2.98
N LEU A 251 9.12 -14.23 -4.10
CA LEU A 251 7.87 -15.00 -4.14
C LEU A 251 8.07 -16.43 -3.62
N GLN A 252 9.17 -17.06 -4.01
CA GLN A 252 9.53 -18.40 -3.54
C GLN A 252 9.88 -18.43 -2.05
N ALA A 253 10.64 -17.45 -1.56
CA ALA A 253 11.05 -17.37 -0.16
C ALA A 253 9.86 -17.14 0.80
N ILE A 254 8.79 -16.49 0.34
CA ILE A 254 7.60 -16.21 1.17
C ILE A 254 6.46 -17.20 0.93
N ALA A 255 6.62 -18.22 0.09
CA ALA A 255 5.53 -19.12 -0.29
C ALA A 255 4.95 -19.91 0.90
N GLU A 256 5.77 -20.19 1.91
CA GLU A 256 5.35 -20.93 3.10
C GLU A 256 4.89 -20.04 4.27
N LEU A 257 4.85 -18.71 4.08
CA LEU A 257 4.41 -17.79 5.14
C LEU A 257 2.88 -17.75 5.31
N ASP A 258 2.10 -18.33 4.40
CA ASP A 258 0.63 -18.31 4.41
C ASP A 258 0.05 -16.89 4.53
N LEU A 259 0.62 -15.93 3.77
CA LEU A 259 0.16 -14.55 3.76
C LEU A 259 -1.31 -14.45 3.29
N ALA A 260 -2.02 -13.43 3.78
CA ALA A 260 -3.41 -13.21 3.41
C ALA A 260 -3.59 -12.99 1.89
N TYR A 261 -2.71 -12.22 1.27
CA TYR A 261 -2.75 -11.94 -0.17
C TYR A 261 -1.46 -11.32 -0.70
N LEU A 262 -1.28 -11.40 -2.01
CA LEU A 262 -0.28 -10.67 -2.80
C LEU A 262 -1.00 -9.57 -3.61
N HIS A 263 -0.69 -8.31 -3.37
CA HIS A 263 -1.29 -7.16 -4.07
C HIS A 263 -0.33 -6.68 -5.16
N VAL A 264 -0.60 -7.09 -6.38
CA VAL A 264 0.27 -6.85 -7.53
C VAL A 264 -0.14 -5.56 -8.24
N LEU A 265 0.76 -4.57 -8.25
CA LEU A 265 0.62 -3.41 -9.14
C LEU A 265 1.31 -3.75 -10.47
N ASP A 266 0.52 -4.14 -11.46
CA ASP A 266 0.99 -4.43 -12.81
C ASP A 266 0.90 -3.16 -13.67
N MET A 267 2.05 -2.61 -14.03
CA MET A 267 2.14 -1.39 -14.87
C MET A 267 2.06 -1.71 -16.37
N GLY A 268 2.24 -2.97 -16.77
CA GLY A 268 2.26 -3.39 -18.18
C GLY A 268 3.44 -2.81 -18.97
N LEU A 269 4.49 -2.33 -18.29
CA LEU A 269 5.61 -1.61 -18.92
C LEU A 269 6.76 -2.53 -19.32
N SER A 270 6.93 -3.67 -18.64
CA SER A 270 8.07 -4.58 -18.85
C SER A 270 7.86 -5.60 -19.98
N GLY A 271 6.64 -5.70 -20.51
CA GLY A 271 6.27 -6.80 -21.42
C GLY A 271 6.13 -8.17 -20.73
N LEU A 272 6.37 -8.24 -19.42
CA LEU A 272 6.22 -9.42 -18.58
C LEU A 272 4.74 -9.71 -18.32
N ASP A 273 4.35 -10.98 -18.38
CA ASP A 273 3.08 -11.43 -17.79
C ASP A 273 3.23 -11.58 -16.28
N THR A 274 3.13 -10.44 -15.58
CA THR A 274 3.34 -10.36 -14.13
C THR A 274 2.45 -11.32 -13.34
N LEU A 275 1.19 -11.48 -13.74
CA LEU A 275 0.26 -12.36 -13.02
C LEU A 275 0.59 -13.84 -13.22
N ALA A 276 1.04 -14.23 -14.42
CA ALA A 276 1.54 -15.58 -14.66
C ALA A 276 2.78 -15.86 -13.81
N MET A 277 3.78 -14.96 -13.85
CA MET A 277 4.99 -15.09 -13.02
C MET A 277 4.65 -15.29 -11.54
N VAL A 278 3.70 -14.48 -10.98
CA VAL A 278 3.31 -14.61 -9.58
C VAL A 278 2.65 -15.96 -9.30
N ARG A 279 1.68 -16.38 -10.13
CA ARG A 279 0.98 -17.67 -9.95
C ARG A 279 1.88 -18.88 -10.04
N GLU A 280 2.88 -18.85 -10.90
CA GLU A 280 3.84 -19.95 -11.09
C GLU A 280 4.79 -20.09 -9.89
N ASN A 281 5.03 -19.03 -9.15
CA ASN A 281 6.00 -19.02 -8.05
C ASN A 281 5.38 -18.92 -6.66
N ASN A 282 4.07 -18.65 -6.53
CA ASN A 282 3.42 -18.53 -5.23
C ASN A 282 1.91 -18.76 -5.35
N ALA A 283 1.35 -19.57 -4.45
CA ALA A 283 -0.07 -19.95 -4.42
C ALA A 283 -0.98 -18.98 -3.64
N THR A 284 -0.41 -18.01 -2.93
CA THR A 284 -1.16 -17.01 -2.15
C THR A 284 -2.16 -16.25 -3.05
N PRO A 285 -3.38 -15.96 -2.58
CA PRO A 285 -4.38 -15.23 -3.35
C PRO A 285 -3.86 -13.89 -3.87
N ILE A 286 -4.25 -13.52 -5.10
CA ILE A 286 -3.78 -12.31 -5.78
C ILE A 286 -4.88 -11.25 -5.81
N ILE A 287 -4.57 -10.04 -5.34
CA ILE A 287 -5.28 -8.80 -5.67
C ILE A 287 -4.49 -8.11 -6.78
N VAL A 288 -5.11 -7.82 -7.92
CA VAL A 288 -4.41 -7.09 -8.99
C VAL A 288 -4.84 -5.64 -9.03
N ASN A 289 -3.86 -4.75 -9.19
CA ASN A 289 -4.02 -3.35 -9.49
C ASN A 289 -3.35 -3.01 -10.83
N ASN A 290 -4.12 -2.53 -11.75
CA ASN A 290 -3.69 -1.95 -13.02
C ASN A 290 -4.79 -0.97 -13.42
N MET A 291 -4.64 -0.09 -14.37
CA MET A 291 -5.70 0.85 -14.79
C MET A 291 -6.99 0.13 -15.25
N LEU A 292 -7.58 -0.67 -14.35
CA LEU A 292 -8.69 -1.56 -14.62
C LEU A 292 -10.02 -0.80 -14.77
N THR A 293 -10.86 -1.30 -15.66
CA THR A 293 -12.30 -1.06 -15.67
C THR A 293 -13.03 -2.24 -14.99
N ALA A 294 -14.32 -2.08 -14.71
CA ALA A 294 -15.11 -3.19 -14.17
C ALA A 294 -15.12 -4.40 -15.13
N ASP A 295 -15.13 -4.17 -16.45
CA ASP A 295 -15.16 -5.24 -17.45
C ASP A 295 -13.83 -5.99 -17.53
N THR A 296 -12.69 -5.27 -17.52
CA THR A 296 -11.37 -5.92 -17.47
C THR A 296 -11.16 -6.66 -16.16
N GLY A 297 -11.68 -6.12 -15.04
CA GLY A 297 -11.68 -6.80 -13.75
C GLY A 297 -12.47 -8.12 -13.77
N ARG A 298 -13.68 -8.12 -14.35
CA ARG A 298 -14.49 -9.34 -14.56
C ARG A 298 -13.74 -10.38 -15.39
N ALA A 299 -13.10 -9.94 -16.49
CA ALA A 299 -12.34 -10.83 -17.36
C ALA A 299 -11.17 -11.49 -16.64
N ILE A 300 -10.42 -10.73 -15.82
CA ILE A 300 -9.27 -11.23 -15.05
C ILE A 300 -9.73 -12.30 -14.03
N ILE A 301 -10.82 -12.04 -13.29
CA ILE A 301 -11.34 -12.97 -12.29
C ILE A 301 -11.90 -14.23 -12.97
N ASN A 302 -12.67 -14.09 -14.06
CA ASN A 302 -13.20 -15.25 -14.81
C ASN A 302 -12.11 -16.11 -15.42
N ALA A 303 -10.98 -15.52 -15.80
CA ALA A 303 -9.82 -16.24 -16.29
C ALA A 303 -8.92 -16.80 -15.16
N HIS A 304 -9.32 -16.67 -13.89
CA HIS A 304 -8.56 -17.10 -12.71
C HIS A 304 -7.14 -16.53 -12.62
N ARG A 305 -6.90 -15.37 -13.24
CA ARG A 305 -5.60 -14.70 -13.21
C ARG A 305 -5.35 -13.95 -11.91
N ALA A 306 -6.42 -13.44 -11.28
CA ALA A 306 -6.40 -12.89 -9.95
C ALA A 306 -7.68 -13.26 -9.18
N ASP A 307 -7.67 -13.09 -7.86
CA ASP A 307 -8.75 -13.45 -6.95
C ASP A 307 -9.63 -12.26 -6.59
N ALA A 308 -9.06 -11.05 -6.60
CA ALA A 308 -9.75 -9.77 -6.44
C ALA A 308 -9.08 -8.69 -7.30
N VAL A 309 -9.77 -7.57 -7.50
CA VAL A 309 -9.28 -6.43 -8.28
C VAL A 309 -9.34 -5.16 -7.46
N SER A 310 -8.31 -4.32 -7.57
CA SER A 310 -8.27 -3.06 -6.83
C SER A 310 -8.34 -1.85 -7.74
N PHE A 311 -9.09 -0.83 -7.27
CA PHE A 311 -9.30 0.43 -7.96
C PHE A 311 -8.78 1.59 -7.11
N GLY A 312 -7.92 2.43 -7.70
CA GLY A 312 -7.43 3.64 -7.06
C GLY A 312 -8.28 4.86 -7.44
N ARG A 313 -7.97 5.48 -8.58
CA ARG A 313 -8.59 6.74 -9.04
C ARG A 313 -10.11 6.72 -9.06
N ALA A 314 -10.70 5.56 -9.38
CA ALA A 314 -12.15 5.42 -9.39
C ALA A 314 -12.74 5.60 -7.99
N PHE A 315 -12.12 5.07 -6.92
CA PHE A 315 -12.58 5.29 -5.55
C PHE A 315 -12.38 6.72 -5.05
N ILE A 316 -11.43 7.49 -5.60
CA ILE A 316 -11.26 8.89 -5.20
C ILE A 316 -12.55 9.67 -5.44
N ALA A 317 -13.08 9.61 -6.67
CA ALA A 317 -14.21 10.41 -7.10
C ALA A 317 -15.59 9.71 -6.96
N ASN A 318 -15.61 8.44 -6.57
CA ASN A 318 -16.83 7.66 -6.41
C ASN A 318 -16.79 6.92 -5.07
N PRO A 319 -17.21 7.54 -3.97
CA PRO A 319 -17.25 6.89 -2.66
C PRO A 319 -18.13 5.63 -2.69
N ASP A 320 -19.15 5.60 -3.53
CA ASP A 320 -20.10 4.53 -3.79
C ASP A 320 -19.75 3.68 -5.03
N LEU A 321 -18.47 3.53 -5.35
CA LEU A 321 -17.98 2.85 -6.56
C LEU A 321 -18.63 1.46 -6.76
N VAL A 322 -18.79 0.70 -5.69
CA VAL A 322 -19.40 -0.65 -5.75
C VAL A 322 -20.85 -0.59 -6.25
N ALA A 323 -21.63 0.37 -5.79
CA ALA A 323 -23.00 0.59 -6.27
C ALA A 323 -23.02 1.04 -7.72
N ARG A 324 -22.12 1.94 -8.13
CA ARG A 324 -21.99 2.39 -9.52
C ARG A 324 -21.64 1.26 -10.47
N ILE A 325 -20.66 0.42 -10.10
CA ILE A 325 -20.29 -0.76 -10.91
C ILE A 325 -21.47 -1.73 -11.02
N ARG A 326 -22.22 -1.94 -9.93
CA ARG A 326 -23.38 -2.84 -9.91
C ARG A 326 -24.52 -2.35 -10.82
N SER A 327 -24.80 -1.06 -10.81
CA SER A 327 -25.88 -0.45 -11.61
C SER A 327 -25.46 -0.05 -13.03
N GLY A 328 -24.16 -0.13 -13.37
CA GLY A 328 -23.65 0.38 -14.64
C GLY A 328 -23.66 1.92 -14.73
N ALA A 329 -23.75 2.62 -13.60
CA ALA A 329 -23.76 4.07 -13.56
C ALA A 329 -22.44 4.69 -14.00
N GLN A 330 -22.53 5.89 -14.58
CA GLN A 330 -21.33 6.63 -15.00
C GLN A 330 -20.44 6.97 -13.81
N LEU A 331 -19.12 6.75 -13.95
CA LEU A 331 -18.13 7.11 -12.96
C LEU A 331 -17.73 8.59 -13.10
N ALA A 332 -17.69 9.30 -11.98
CA ALA A 332 -17.07 10.62 -11.89
C ALA A 332 -15.54 10.50 -12.03
N LYS A 333 -14.91 11.54 -12.56
CA LYS A 333 -13.47 11.67 -12.64
C LYS A 333 -12.94 12.46 -11.43
N PRO A 334 -11.79 12.08 -10.84
CA PRO A 334 -11.21 12.85 -9.76
C PRO A 334 -10.70 14.21 -10.26
N ASP A 335 -10.77 15.22 -9.40
CA ASP A 335 -10.04 16.47 -9.60
C ASP A 335 -8.55 16.21 -9.29
N TYR A 336 -7.74 16.11 -10.33
CA TYR A 336 -6.32 15.83 -10.20
C TYR A 336 -5.53 16.94 -9.50
N THR A 337 -6.07 18.17 -9.45
CA THR A 337 -5.44 19.29 -8.73
C THR A 337 -5.64 19.19 -7.20
N LYS A 338 -6.54 18.32 -6.74
CA LYS A 338 -6.92 18.12 -5.34
C LYS A 338 -6.49 16.78 -4.76
N LEU A 339 -5.65 16.02 -5.46
CA LEU A 339 -5.23 14.70 -4.97
C LEU A 339 -4.47 14.78 -3.65
N TYR A 340 -3.57 15.75 -3.52
CA TYR A 340 -2.63 15.89 -2.40
C TYR A 340 -2.78 17.21 -1.63
N VAL A 341 -3.74 18.07 -2.02
CA VAL A 341 -3.93 19.39 -1.42
C VAL A 341 -5.42 19.66 -1.15
N GLY A 342 -5.70 20.65 -0.31
CA GLY A 342 -7.04 20.98 0.15
C GLY A 342 -7.35 20.27 1.47
N GLU A 343 -8.56 20.44 1.92
CA GLU A 343 -9.12 19.77 3.11
C GLU A 343 -10.21 18.80 2.65
N GLU A 344 -11.47 19.15 2.76
CA GLU A 344 -12.61 18.34 2.31
C GLU A 344 -12.71 18.25 0.78
N GLN A 345 -12.28 19.32 0.08
CA GLN A 345 -12.37 19.43 -1.38
C GLN A 345 -11.53 18.37 -2.09
N GLY A 346 -12.18 17.62 -2.98
CA GLY A 346 -11.58 16.50 -3.70
C GLY A 346 -11.24 15.32 -2.81
N TYR A 347 -11.80 15.26 -1.60
CA TYR A 347 -11.56 14.21 -0.61
C TYR A 347 -12.89 13.58 -0.13
N THR A 348 -13.72 14.34 0.60
CA THR A 348 -14.99 13.87 1.15
C THR A 348 -16.23 14.44 0.46
N ASP A 349 -16.07 15.41 -0.44
CA ASP A 349 -17.14 16.18 -1.09
C ASP A 349 -17.67 15.57 -2.39
N TYR A 350 -17.13 14.44 -2.85
CA TYR A 350 -17.64 13.76 -4.03
C TYR A 350 -19.04 13.16 -3.76
N PRO A 351 -20.03 13.44 -4.63
CA PRO A 351 -21.40 12.99 -4.40
C PRO A 351 -21.55 11.48 -4.65
N ALA A 352 -22.25 10.81 -3.74
CA ALA A 352 -22.77 9.48 -3.99
C ALA A 352 -23.98 9.54 -4.96
N LEU A 353 -24.33 8.38 -5.55
CA LEU A 353 -25.58 8.26 -6.29
C LEU A 353 -26.76 8.55 -5.35
N ASN A 354 -27.68 9.38 -5.82
CA ASN A 354 -29.01 9.48 -5.19
C ASN A 354 -29.76 8.18 -5.48
N VAL A 355 -29.54 7.15 -4.68
CA VAL A 355 -30.39 5.96 -4.71
C VAL A 355 -31.65 6.35 -3.95
N ALA A 356 -32.75 6.56 -4.68
CA ALA A 356 -34.07 6.61 -4.05
C ALA A 356 -34.22 5.28 -3.28
N VAL A 357 -34.35 5.37 -1.96
CA VAL A 357 -34.71 4.21 -1.14
C VAL A 357 -36.14 3.87 -1.50
N GLU A 358 -36.31 2.83 -2.33
CA GLU A 358 -37.62 2.19 -2.57
C GLU A 358 -38.01 1.28 -1.40
#